data_8c849a37b0946fde5aa783be0f4e60f2
#
_entry.id   8c849a37b0946fde5aa783be0f4e60f2
#
_cell.length_a   1.000
_cell.length_b   1.000
_cell.length_c   1.000
_cell.angle_alpha   90.00
_cell.angle_beta   90.00
_cell.angle_gamma   90.00
#
_symmetry.space_group_name_H-M   'P 1'
#
loop_
_entity.id
_entity.type
_entity.pdbx_description
1 polymer ?
#
loop_
_entity_poly.entity_id
_entity_poly.type
_entity_poly.pdbx_seq_one_letter_code
_entity_poly.pdbx_strand_id
1 'polypeptide(L)'
;ANQKYIDDLLTELRASRHVQKAVLLGMDGVYDQMGRLDQAHTDFLISNDYVLKIAKAHPNELLAGVSINPQRRDAVEEVHRCADAGATLVKVLPNAQQFNPADPRYKAFYRALANRKLPFLSHVGYEFSLIGKDQSVGDPDRLRVALDEGATVIAGHACSYGLMFYEKFLPTFQDLAKRYPHFYADISALTLPNRMRMLLQLRHYPEIQERLLFGTDYPLSVFHLAAWGRV
;
A
#
# COMPACT_ATOMS: atom_id res chain seq x y z
N ALA A 1 -15.87 8.60 -16.23
CA ALA A 1 -15.70 7.97 -14.90
C ALA A 1 -14.45 8.51 -14.19
N ASN A 2 -13.29 8.45 -14.81
CA ASN A 2 -12.02 8.83 -14.16
C ASN A 2 -11.95 10.31 -13.76
N GLN A 3 -12.40 11.24 -14.63
CA GLN A 3 -12.38 12.67 -14.31
C GLN A 3 -13.24 12.99 -13.08
N LYS A 4 -14.46 12.46 -13.04
CA LYS A 4 -15.35 12.66 -11.89
C LYS A 4 -14.71 12.21 -10.58
N TYR A 5 -14.02 11.05 -10.57
CA TYR A 5 -13.31 10.57 -9.39
C TYR A 5 -12.23 11.56 -8.91
N ILE A 6 -11.45 12.12 -9.83
CA ILE A 6 -10.41 13.11 -9.50
C ILE A 6 -11.05 14.40 -8.99
N ASP A 7 -12.12 14.88 -9.61
CA ASP A 7 -12.84 16.09 -9.19
C ASP A 7 -13.44 15.94 -7.79
N ASP A 8 -14.04 14.77 -7.50
CA ASP A 8 -14.60 14.44 -6.19
C ASP A 8 -13.46 14.38 -5.13
N LEU A 9 -12.36 13.68 -5.43
CA LEU A 9 -11.19 13.58 -4.54
C LEU A 9 -10.61 14.97 -4.22
N LEU A 10 -10.42 15.82 -5.22
CA LEU A 10 -9.90 17.18 -5.03
C LEU A 10 -10.86 18.04 -4.21
N THR A 11 -12.17 17.88 -4.41
CA THR A 11 -13.19 18.58 -3.64
C THR A 11 -13.14 18.20 -2.16
N GLU A 12 -13.09 16.92 -1.85
CA GLU A 12 -12.98 16.39 -0.48
C GLU A 12 -11.66 16.86 0.17
N LEU A 13 -10.55 16.77 -0.56
CA LEU A 13 -9.25 17.17 -0.05
C LEU A 13 -9.20 18.68 0.29
N ARG A 14 -9.75 19.54 -0.59
CA ARG A 14 -9.82 20.98 -0.36
C ARG A 14 -10.75 21.39 0.78
N ALA A 15 -11.78 20.58 1.05
CA ALA A 15 -12.67 20.75 2.20
C ALA A 15 -12.04 20.28 3.51
N SER A 16 -10.97 19.48 3.47
CA SER A 16 -10.30 18.98 4.66
C SER A 16 -9.52 20.08 5.39
N ARG A 17 -9.64 20.13 6.72
CA ARG A 17 -8.86 21.04 7.57
C ARG A 17 -7.48 20.51 7.94
N HIS A 18 -7.27 19.21 7.83
CA HIS A 18 -6.09 18.53 8.38
C HIS A 18 -5.25 17.81 7.32
N VAL A 19 -5.83 17.47 6.18
CA VAL A 19 -5.14 16.78 5.08
C VAL A 19 -4.97 17.77 3.93
N GLN A 20 -3.72 18.08 3.59
CA GLN A 20 -3.40 19.03 2.52
C GLN A 20 -3.08 18.35 1.20
N LYS A 21 -2.51 17.12 1.27
CA LYS A 21 -2.13 16.34 0.09
C LYS A 21 -2.57 14.90 0.22
N ALA A 22 -2.90 14.30 -0.89
CA ALA A 22 -3.19 12.87 -0.99
C ALA A 22 -2.23 12.19 -1.97
N VAL A 23 -1.89 10.94 -1.69
CA VAL A 23 -1.17 10.08 -2.64
C VAL A 23 -2.19 9.39 -3.53
N LEU A 24 -2.19 9.72 -4.83
CA LEU A 24 -2.99 9.03 -5.83
C LEU A 24 -2.29 7.73 -6.21
N LEU A 25 -2.97 6.59 -6.03
CA LEU A 25 -2.36 5.27 -6.21
C LEU A 25 -2.66 4.68 -7.59
N GLY A 26 -1.60 4.16 -8.23
CA GLY A 26 -1.69 3.29 -9.40
C GLY A 26 -2.01 1.84 -9.00
N MET A 27 -2.33 1.02 -10.01
CA MET A 27 -2.49 -0.43 -9.86
C MET A 27 -1.90 -1.14 -11.06
N ASP A 28 -0.85 -1.93 -10.83
CA ASP A 28 -0.23 -2.77 -11.85
C ASP A 28 -0.94 -4.12 -11.95
N GLY A 29 -0.71 -4.82 -13.06
CA GLY A 29 -1.35 -6.09 -13.35
C GLY A 29 -0.65 -7.31 -12.78
N VAL A 30 -1.15 -8.47 -13.21
CA VAL A 30 -0.55 -9.79 -13.02
C VAL A 30 0.48 -10.04 -14.13
N TYR A 31 1.58 -10.70 -13.80
CA TYR A 31 2.64 -11.06 -14.77
C TYR A 31 2.90 -12.55 -14.78
N ASP A 32 3.23 -13.07 -15.95
CA ASP A 32 3.62 -14.48 -16.11
C ASP A 32 5.08 -14.72 -15.63
N GLN A 33 5.51 -15.98 -15.64
CA GLN A 33 6.85 -16.36 -15.21
C GLN A 33 7.98 -15.74 -16.05
N MET A 34 7.67 -15.25 -17.26
CA MET A 34 8.60 -14.54 -18.14
C MET A 34 8.56 -13.02 -17.94
N GLY A 35 7.78 -12.54 -16.96
CA GLY A 35 7.64 -11.11 -16.67
C GLY A 35 6.83 -10.33 -17.70
N ARG A 36 5.93 -10.99 -18.45
CA ARG A 36 5.01 -10.38 -19.41
C ARG A 36 3.64 -10.21 -18.78
N LEU A 37 2.96 -9.08 -19.06
CA LEU A 37 1.62 -8.81 -18.55
C LEU A 37 0.65 -9.92 -18.96
N ASP A 38 0.00 -10.52 -17.97
CA ASP A 38 -1.07 -11.49 -18.15
C ASP A 38 -2.43 -10.76 -18.09
N GLN A 39 -2.90 -10.34 -19.23
CA GLN A 39 -4.17 -9.62 -19.35
C GLN A 39 -5.38 -10.47 -18.94
N ALA A 40 -5.31 -11.79 -19.11
CA ALA A 40 -6.41 -12.68 -18.77
C ALA A 40 -6.66 -12.78 -17.26
N HIS A 41 -5.64 -12.52 -16.45
CA HIS A 41 -5.72 -12.54 -14.99
C HIS A 41 -5.57 -11.16 -14.35
N THR A 42 -5.55 -10.09 -15.15
CA THR A 42 -5.49 -8.70 -14.68
C THR A 42 -6.89 -8.11 -14.70
N ASP A 43 -7.52 -8.03 -13.53
CA ASP A 43 -8.90 -7.53 -13.40
C ASP A 43 -8.97 -6.00 -13.44
N PHE A 44 -7.91 -5.35 -12.94
CA PHE A 44 -7.90 -3.91 -12.73
C PHE A 44 -6.50 -3.33 -12.95
N LEU A 45 -6.42 -2.27 -13.73
CA LEU A 45 -5.15 -1.62 -14.06
C LEU A 45 -5.30 -0.10 -14.08
N ILE A 46 -4.44 0.59 -13.34
CA ILE A 46 -4.26 2.04 -13.39
C ILE A 46 -2.79 2.31 -13.71
N SER A 47 -2.51 2.78 -14.92
CA SER A 47 -1.14 2.95 -15.38
C SER A 47 -0.36 4.00 -14.58
N ASN A 48 0.94 3.79 -14.44
CA ASN A 48 1.84 4.73 -13.79
C ASN A 48 1.86 6.09 -14.50
N ASP A 49 1.81 6.10 -15.83
CA ASP A 49 1.79 7.33 -16.62
C ASP A 49 0.54 8.17 -16.35
N TYR A 50 -0.62 7.51 -16.16
CA TYR A 50 -1.84 8.22 -15.79
C TYR A 50 -1.71 8.89 -14.42
N VAL A 51 -1.23 8.15 -13.40
CA VAL A 51 -1.05 8.68 -12.04
C VAL A 51 -0.04 9.83 -12.02
N LEU A 52 1.10 9.66 -12.67
CA LEU A 52 2.13 10.69 -12.79
C LEU A 52 1.61 11.95 -13.49
N LYS A 53 0.86 11.79 -14.58
CA LYS A 53 0.21 12.90 -15.30
C LYS A 53 -0.75 13.68 -14.42
N ILE A 54 -1.63 12.99 -13.68
CA ILE A 54 -2.62 13.64 -12.82
C ILE A 54 -1.95 14.35 -11.64
N ALA A 55 -1.00 13.70 -10.97
CA ALA A 55 -0.26 14.34 -9.88
C ALA A 55 0.51 15.58 -10.35
N LYS A 56 1.13 15.53 -11.54
CA LYS A 56 1.80 16.67 -12.15
C LYS A 56 0.85 17.83 -12.49
N ALA A 57 -0.41 17.52 -12.83
CA ALA A 57 -1.44 18.55 -13.09
C ALA A 57 -1.96 19.20 -11.79
N HIS A 58 -1.82 18.53 -10.63
CA HIS A 58 -2.30 19.00 -9.32
C HIS A 58 -1.20 18.94 -8.24
N PRO A 59 -0.04 19.61 -8.42
CA PRO A 59 1.15 19.41 -7.60
C PRO A 59 1.00 19.91 -6.15
N ASN A 60 0.02 20.75 -5.89
CA ASN A 60 -0.26 21.27 -4.55
C ASN A 60 -1.12 20.30 -3.72
N GLU A 61 -1.89 19.43 -4.37
CA GLU A 61 -2.83 18.53 -3.72
C GLU A 61 -2.49 17.05 -3.87
N LEU A 62 -1.88 16.65 -4.99
CA LEU A 62 -1.65 15.23 -5.30
C LEU A 62 -0.16 14.87 -5.40
N LEU A 63 0.15 13.70 -4.87
CA LEU A 63 1.43 13.01 -5.00
C LEU A 63 1.22 11.73 -5.81
N ALA A 64 2.21 11.31 -6.59
CA ALA A 64 2.11 10.12 -7.41
C ALA A 64 2.59 8.88 -6.63
N GLY A 65 1.67 7.97 -6.28
CA GLY A 65 1.96 6.62 -5.83
C GLY A 65 1.82 5.64 -6.99
N VAL A 66 2.92 5.24 -7.58
CA VAL A 66 2.92 4.30 -8.72
C VAL A 66 2.73 2.87 -8.24
N SER A 67 2.42 1.95 -9.15
CA SER A 67 2.36 0.52 -8.86
C SER A 67 3.30 -0.24 -9.79
N ILE A 68 4.14 -1.09 -9.23
CA ILE A 68 5.12 -1.87 -10.00
C ILE A 68 5.14 -3.28 -9.42
N ASN A 69 4.60 -4.24 -10.15
CA ASN A 69 4.70 -5.64 -9.79
C ASN A 69 6.16 -6.10 -9.97
N PRO A 70 6.84 -6.62 -8.92
CA PRO A 70 8.25 -7.01 -9.01
C PRO A 70 8.50 -8.18 -9.97
N GLN A 71 7.44 -8.88 -10.40
CA GLN A 71 7.52 -9.96 -11.38
C GLN A 71 7.70 -9.46 -12.84
N ARG A 72 7.51 -8.18 -13.10
CA ARG A 72 7.78 -7.58 -14.41
C ARG A 72 9.24 -7.80 -14.81
N ARG A 73 9.49 -8.10 -16.08
CA ARG A 73 10.87 -8.22 -16.60
C ARG A 73 11.65 -6.90 -16.54
N ASP A 74 10.96 -5.76 -16.58
CA ASP A 74 11.49 -4.39 -16.54
C ASP A 74 11.24 -3.71 -15.19
N ALA A 75 11.03 -4.48 -14.09
CA ALA A 75 10.64 -3.93 -12.79
C ALA A 75 11.65 -2.90 -12.26
N VAL A 76 12.94 -3.16 -12.39
CA VAL A 76 14.01 -2.26 -11.91
C VAL A 76 14.08 -0.98 -12.74
N GLU A 77 14.02 -1.12 -14.05
CA GLU A 77 13.99 0.01 -15.00
C GLU A 77 12.76 0.89 -14.76
N GLU A 78 11.60 0.27 -14.50
CA GLU A 78 10.38 0.98 -14.23
C GLU A 78 10.46 1.75 -12.90
N VAL A 79 11.13 1.21 -11.86
CA VAL A 79 11.42 1.96 -10.62
C VAL A 79 12.20 3.23 -10.93
N HIS A 80 13.27 3.12 -11.70
CA HIS A 80 14.09 4.29 -12.07
C HIS A 80 13.29 5.29 -12.89
N ARG A 81 12.57 4.83 -13.91
CA ARG A 81 11.72 5.69 -14.75
C ARG A 81 10.68 6.46 -13.94
N CYS A 82 9.96 5.77 -13.08
CA CYS A 82 8.92 6.39 -12.25
C CYS A 82 9.51 7.37 -11.23
N ALA A 83 10.65 7.03 -10.62
CA ALA A 83 11.34 7.94 -9.71
C ALA A 83 11.78 9.23 -10.41
N ASP A 84 12.36 9.14 -11.62
CA ASP A 84 12.76 10.29 -12.43
C ASP A 84 11.56 11.14 -12.87
N ALA A 85 10.39 10.51 -13.03
CA ALA A 85 9.13 11.18 -13.37
C ALA A 85 8.40 11.79 -12.14
N GLY A 86 8.94 11.64 -10.92
CA GLY A 86 8.40 12.27 -9.70
C GLY A 86 7.46 11.37 -8.87
N ALA A 87 7.54 10.06 -9.01
CA ALA A 87 6.87 9.13 -8.11
C ALA A 87 7.36 9.32 -6.67
N THR A 88 6.45 9.20 -5.69
CA THR A 88 6.74 9.38 -4.27
C THR A 88 6.71 8.08 -3.46
N LEU A 89 6.06 7.05 -3.96
CA LEU A 89 6.08 5.70 -3.42
C LEU A 89 5.65 4.68 -4.48
N VAL A 90 5.90 3.40 -4.18
CA VAL A 90 5.40 2.26 -4.97
C VAL A 90 4.39 1.48 -4.15
N LYS A 91 3.12 1.40 -4.62
CA LYS A 91 2.04 0.60 -4.02
C LYS A 91 1.91 -0.73 -4.72
N VAL A 92 1.75 -1.80 -3.95
CA VAL A 92 1.42 -3.14 -4.46
C VAL A 92 0.29 -3.79 -3.67
N LEU A 93 -0.37 -4.72 -4.33
CA LEU A 93 -1.41 -5.57 -3.77
C LEU A 93 -1.08 -7.03 -4.10
N PRO A 94 -0.22 -7.69 -3.32
CA PRO A 94 0.33 -9.02 -3.65
C PRO A 94 -0.74 -10.08 -3.97
N ASN A 95 -1.86 -10.05 -3.23
CA ASN A 95 -2.99 -10.96 -3.42
C ASN A 95 -3.56 -10.86 -4.84
N ALA A 96 -3.89 -9.64 -5.30
CA ALA A 96 -4.47 -9.40 -6.62
C ALA A 96 -3.42 -9.42 -7.74
N GLN A 97 -2.22 -8.93 -7.48
CA GLN A 97 -1.10 -8.93 -8.44
C GLN A 97 -0.36 -10.28 -8.53
N GLN A 98 -0.78 -11.26 -7.73
CA GLN A 98 -0.37 -12.68 -7.75
C GLN A 98 1.14 -12.89 -7.67
N PHE A 99 1.83 -12.20 -6.76
CA PHE A 99 3.23 -12.42 -6.48
C PHE A 99 3.51 -12.61 -4.98
N ASN A 100 4.59 -13.30 -4.65
CA ASN A 100 5.03 -13.48 -3.27
C ASN A 100 6.11 -12.44 -2.92
N PRO A 101 5.85 -11.48 -2.01
CA PRO A 101 6.85 -10.48 -1.61
C PRO A 101 8.14 -11.07 -1.05
N ALA A 102 8.11 -12.29 -0.51
CA ALA A 102 9.29 -12.97 0.04
C ALA A 102 10.16 -13.66 -1.02
N ASP A 103 9.80 -13.58 -2.31
CA ASP A 103 10.59 -14.23 -3.36
C ASP A 103 11.98 -13.56 -3.49
N PRO A 104 13.08 -14.32 -3.29
CA PRO A 104 14.43 -13.77 -3.34
C PRO A 104 14.82 -13.21 -4.73
N ARG A 105 14.10 -13.55 -5.79
CA ARG A 105 14.29 -12.99 -7.13
C ARG A 105 14.05 -11.48 -7.18
N TYR A 106 13.27 -10.93 -6.24
CA TYR A 106 12.92 -9.50 -6.19
C TYR A 106 13.91 -8.63 -5.42
N LYS A 107 15.01 -9.19 -4.91
CA LYS A 107 16.03 -8.42 -4.17
C LYS A 107 16.57 -7.22 -4.95
N ALA A 108 16.82 -7.38 -6.26
CA ALA A 108 17.28 -6.26 -7.09
C ALA A 108 16.24 -5.13 -7.18
N PHE A 109 14.97 -5.46 -7.28
CA PHE A 109 13.86 -4.51 -7.24
C PHE A 109 13.80 -3.75 -5.91
N TYR A 110 13.90 -4.45 -4.77
CA TYR A 110 13.89 -3.81 -3.44
C TYR A 110 15.10 -2.90 -3.21
N ARG A 111 16.30 -3.31 -3.67
CA ARG A 111 17.48 -2.45 -3.67
C ARG A 111 17.31 -1.19 -4.54
N ALA A 112 16.66 -1.31 -5.69
CA ALA A 112 16.37 -0.16 -6.53
C ALA A 112 15.44 0.83 -5.81
N LEU A 113 14.41 0.35 -5.11
CA LEU A 113 13.54 1.18 -4.28
C LEU A 113 14.33 1.89 -3.18
N ALA A 114 15.19 1.16 -2.45
CA ALA A 114 16.04 1.71 -1.41
C ALA A 114 16.96 2.82 -1.94
N ASN A 115 17.66 2.57 -3.05
CA ASN A 115 18.57 3.50 -3.69
C ASN A 115 17.86 4.77 -4.20
N ARG A 116 16.62 4.64 -4.67
CA ARG A 116 15.77 5.77 -5.13
C ARG A 116 14.99 6.42 -4.00
N LYS A 117 15.10 5.91 -2.76
CA LYS A 117 14.34 6.38 -1.58
C LYS A 117 12.83 6.39 -1.83
N LEU A 118 12.34 5.41 -2.58
CA LEU A 118 10.91 5.20 -2.83
C LEU A 118 10.37 4.20 -1.80
N PRO A 119 9.48 4.61 -0.88
CA PRO A 119 8.81 3.70 0.01
C PRO A 119 8.00 2.64 -0.74
N PHE A 120 8.01 1.43 -0.21
CA PHE A 120 7.26 0.28 -0.71
C PHE A 120 6.01 0.09 0.16
N LEU A 121 4.86 0.53 -0.32
CA LEU A 121 3.56 0.34 0.34
C LEU A 121 2.94 -0.96 -0.15
N SER A 122 2.88 -1.95 0.72
CA SER A 122 2.28 -3.26 0.43
C SER A 122 0.96 -3.43 1.17
N HIS A 123 -0.08 -3.90 0.45
CA HIS A 123 -1.27 -4.42 1.12
C HIS A 123 -0.91 -5.59 2.03
N VAL A 124 -1.54 -5.66 3.20
CA VAL A 124 -1.40 -6.73 4.18
C VAL A 124 -2.78 -7.25 4.59
N GLY A 125 -2.85 -8.55 4.84
CA GLY A 125 -4.07 -9.23 5.24
C GLY A 125 -4.88 -9.80 4.05
N TYR A 126 -6.12 -10.16 4.37
CA TYR A 126 -7.06 -10.65 3.36
C TYR A 126 -7.52 -9.53 2.44
N GLU A 127 -7.58 -9.86 1.14
CA GLU A 127 -8.15 -9.00 0.10
C GLU A 127 -9.47 -9.60 -0.39
N PHE A 128 -10.54 -8.80 -0.29
CA PHE A 128 -11.89 -9.22 -0.66
C PHE A 128 -12.46 -8.45 -1.86
N SER A 129 -11.85 -7.31 -2.19
CA SER A 129 -12.36 -6.42 -3.23
C SER A 129 -11.92 -6.83 -4.63
N LEU A 130 -10.79 -7.52 -4.73
CA LEU A 130 -10.20 -8.01 -5.98
C LEU A 130 -9.93 -9.49 -5.91
N ILE A 131 -9.91 -10.15 -7.07
CA ILE A 131 -9.67 -11.59 -7.15
C ILE A 131 -8.21 -11.89 -6.82
N GLY A 132 -7.98 -12.59 -5.70
CA GLY A 132 -6.66 -13.07 -5.28
C GLY A 132 -6.65 -14.59 -5.15
N LYS A 133 -5.70 -15.25 -5.81
CA LYS A 133 -5.59 -16.73 -5.76
C LYS A 133 -5.02 -17.23 -4.43
N ASP A 134 -4.07 -16.49 -3.87
CA ASP A 134 -3.36 -16.86 -2.64
C ASP A 134 -3.42 -15.71 -1.63
N GLN A 135 -4.19 -15.90 -0.57
CA GLN A 135 -4.30 -14.91 0.51
C GLN A 135 -3.10 -14.93 1.46
N SER A 136 -2.28 -16.00 1.43
CA SER A 136 -1.09 -16.09 2.27
C SER A 136 0.00 -15.08 1.92
N VAL A 137 -0.01 -14.55 0.71
CA VAL A 137 0.96 -13.52 0.27
C VAL A 137 0.75 -12.16 0.95
N GLY A 138 -0.41 -11.95 1.59
CA GLY A 138 -0.69 -10.81 2.46
C GLY A 138 -0.12 -10.93 3.88
N ASP A 139 0.69 -11.95 4.19
CA ASP A 139 1.37 -12.07 5.48
C ASP A 139 2.49 -11.02 5.58
N PRO A 140 2.50 -10.14 6.62
CA PRO A 140 3.52 -9.10 6.78
C PRO A 140 4.93 -9.66 6.98
N ASP A 141 5.09 -10.91 7.42
CA ASP A 141 6.41 -11.56 7.54
C ASP A 141 7.13 -11.66 6.20
N ARG A 142 6.39 -11.71 5.10
CA ARG A 142 6.94 -11.74 3.73
C ARG A 142 7.61 -10.43 3.32
N LEU A 143 7.38 -9.33 4.05
CA LEU A 143 8.01 -8.04 3.79
C LEU A 143 9.47 -7.96 4.27
N ARG A 144 9.95 -8.97 5.03
CA ARG A 144 11.32 -8.99 5.53
C ARG A 144 12.36 -8.92 4.42
N VAL A 145 12.12 -9.57 3.29
CA VAL A 145 13.08 -9.53 2.16
C VAL A 145 13.28 -8.10 1.66
N ALA A 146 12.21 -7.31 1.56
CA ALA A 146 12.31 -5.91 1.16
C ALA A 146 13.06 -5.07 2.22
N LEU A 147 12.75 -5.31 3.49
CA LEU A 147 13.40 -4.63 4.63
C LEU A 147 14.89 -4.97 4.71
N ASP A 148 15.26 -6.25 4.54
CA ASP A 148 16.65 -6.71 4.56
C ASP A 148 17.48 -6.12 3.41
N GLU A 149 16.85 -5.80 2.26
CA GLU A 149 17.48 -5.11 1.14
C GLU A 149 17.48 -3.56 1.31
N GLY A 150 17.05 -3.06 2.48
CA GLY A 150 17.11 -1.64 2.85
C GLY A 150 15.95 -0.77 2.35
N ALA A 151 14.92 -1.36 1.75
CA ALA A 151 13.74 -0.60 1.32
C ALA A 151 12.94 -0.08 2.54
N THR A 152 12.51 1.17 2.52
CA THR A 152 11.50 1.66 3.45
C THR A 152 10.17 0.98 3.12
N VAL A 153 9.60 0.26 4.07
CA VAL A 153 8.35 -0.49 3.88
C VAL A 153 7.22 0.13 4.68
N ILE A 154 6.07 0.27 4.05
CA ILE A 154 4.81 0.66 4.68
C ILE A 154 3.85 -0.52 4.54
N ALA A 155 3.47 -1.12 5.66
CA ALA A 155 2.46 -2.19 5.67
C ALA A 155 1.06 -1.56 5.68
N GLY A 156 0.26 -1.87 4.70
CA GLY A 156 -1.13 -1.40 4.64
C GLY A 156 -1.96 -1.90 5.81
N HIS A 157 -2.93 -1.07 6.24
CA HIS A 157 -3.95 -1.41 7.24
C HIS A 157 -3.38 -1.87 8.60
N ALA A 158 -2.24 -1.27 9.01
CA ALA A 158 -1.52 -1.59 10.25
C ALA A 158 -1.32 -3.10 10.48
N CYS A 159 -1.00 -3.83 9.43
CA CYS A 159 -0.88 -5.29 9.46
C CYS A 159 -2.15 -6.03 9.91
N SER A 160 -3.34 -5.41 9.82
CA SER A 160 -4.59 -6.10 10.16
C SER A 160 -4.79 -7.34 9.30
N TYR A 161 -5.18 -8.43 9.94
CA TYR A 161 -5.45 -9.68 9.24
C TYR A 161 -6.64 -9.58 8.27
N GLY A 162 -7.60 -8.68 8.56
CA GLY A 162 -8.74 -8.43 7.70
C GLY A 162 -9.90 -9.42 7.87
N LEU A 163 -9.86 -10.28 8.86
CA LEU A 163 -10.97 -11.16 9.25
C LEU A 163 -11.58 -10.69 10.58
N MET A 164 -12.91 -10.60 10.62
CA MET A 164 -13.64 -10.15 11.81
C MET A 164 -13.21 -10.93 13.07
N PHE A 165 -13.00 -10.18 14.18
CA PHE A 165 -12.69 -10.69 15.51
C PHE A 165 -11.36 -11.44 15.67
N TYR A 166 -10.52 -11.52 14.64
CA TYR A 166 -9.24 -12.21 14.71
C TYR A 166 -8.11 -11.37 14.12
N GLU A 167 -7.09 -11.06 14.94
CA GLU A 167 -5.89 -10.35 14.51
C GLU A 167 -4.65 -11.23 14.74
N LYS A 168 -4.24 -11.88 13.67
CA LYS A 168 -3.12 -12.83 13.67
C LYS A 168 -1.76 -12.12 13.66
N PHE A 169 -1.68 -10.95 13.02
CA PHE A 169 -0.40 -10.35 12.61
C PHE A 169 0.16 -9.32 13.59
N LEU A 170 -0.53 -9.04 14.72
CA LEU A 170 -0.03 -8.09 15.69
C LEU A 170 1.38 -8.43 16.24
N PRO A 171 1.72 -9.69 16.58
CA PRO A 171 3.08 -10.04 17.01
C PRO A 171 4.12 -9.80 15.92
N THR A 172 3.79 -10.12 14.66
CA THR A 172 4.68 -9.86 13.52
C THR A 172 4.89 -8.36 13.32
N PHE A 173 3.81 -7.55 13.43
CA PHE A 173 3.91 -6.10 13.36
C PHE A 173 4.86 -5.54 14.44
N GLN A 174 4.72 -5.97 15.68
CA GLN A 174 5.59 -5.57 16.79
C GLN A 174 7.07 -5.95 16.53
N ASP A 175 7.33 -7.17 16.05
CA ASP A 175 8.69 -7.60 15.72
C ASP A 175 9.30 -6.79 14.58
N LEU A 176 8.55 -6.54 13.52
CA LEU A 176 9.00 -5.72 12.39
C LEU A 176 9.29 -4.27 12.82
N ALA A 177 8.38 -3.66 13.59
CA ALA A 177 8.56 -2.30 14.09
C ALA A 177 9.77 -2.16 15.02
N LYS A 178 10.04 -3.18 15.84
CA LYS A 178 11.20 -3.21 16.74
C LYS A 178 12.51 -3.43 16.00
N ARG A 179 12.51 -4.31 14.99
CA ARG A 179 13.72 -4.76 14.30
C ARG A 179 14.19 -3.78 13.23
N TYR A 180 13.23 -3.16 12.50
CA TYR A 180 13.53 -2.35 11.32
C TYR A 180 13.13 -0.89 11.52
N PRO A 181 14.10 0.04 11.64
CA PRO A 181 13.80 1.47 11.84
C PRO A 181 13.10 2.13 10.64
N HIS A 182 13.18 1.51 9.46
CA HIS A 182 12.54 1.95 8.22
C HIS A 182 11.25 1.18 7.88
N PHE A 183 10.67 0.48 8.87
CA PHE A 183 9.36 -0.13 8.78
C PHE A 183 8.29 0.78 9.37
N TYR A 184 7.22 0.98 8.62
CA TYR A 184 6.04 1.76 8.97
C TYR A 184 4.77 1.00 8.61
N ALA A 185 3.62 1.51 9.05
CA ALA A 185 2.32 1.02 8.61
C ALA A 185 1.33 2.17 8.48
N ASP A 186 0.30 2.04 7.66
CA ASP A 186 -0.78 3.02 7.58
C ASP A 186 -2.04 2.54 8.32
N ILE A 187 -2.90 3.47 8.69
CA ILE A 187 -4.15 3.18 9.39
C ILE A 187 -5.36 3.16 8.45
N SER A 188 -5.13 3.06 7.15
CA SER A 188 -6.20 3.00 6.15
C SER A 188 -7.13 1.81 6.38
N ALA A 189 -8.41 1.97 6.06
CA ALA A 189 -9.46 0.97 6.20
C ALA A 189 -9.70 0.40 7.63
N LEU A 190 -9.02 0.89 8.67
CA LEU A 190 -9.18 0.35 10.04
C LEU A 190 -10.55 0.68 10.67
N THR A 191 -11.35 1.53 10.05
CA THR A 191 -12.74 1.76 10.47
C THR A 191 -13.70 0.71 9.93
N LEU A 192 -13.27 -0.14 9.00
CA LEU A 192 -14.08 -1.24 8.49
C LEU A 192 -14.31 -2.30 9.58
N PRO A 193 -15.50 -2.92 9.65
CA PRO A 193 -15.83 -3.90 10.68
C PRO A 193 -14.83 -5.06 10.78
N ASN A 194 -14.32 -5.54 9.65
CA ASN A 194 -13.36 -6.65 9.58
C ASN A 194 -11.93 -6.26 10.00
N ARG A 195 -11.62 -4.95 10.18
CA ARG A 195 -10.29 -4.45 10.57
C ARG A 195 -10.31 -3.62 11.86
N MET A 196 -11.49 -3.24 12.35
CA MET A 196 -11.66 -2.34 13.50
C MET A 196 -10.99 -2.87 14.79
N ARG A 197 -10.87 -4.19 14.94
CA ARG A 197 -10.16 -4.79 16.07
C ARG A 197 -8.71 -4.32 16.17
N MET A 198 -7.99 -4.21 15.04
CA MET A 198 -6.63 -3.69 15.03
C MET A 198 -6.59 -2.25 15.53
N LEU A 199 -7.49 -1.37 15.08
CA LEU A 199 -7.58 0.01 15.55
C LEU A 199 -7.72 0.09 17.08
N LEU A 200 -8.54 -0.77 17.67
CA LEU A 200 -8.72 -0.83 19.12
C LEU A 200 -7.47 -1.35 19.84
N GLN A 201 -6.74 -2.28 19.23
CA GLN A 201 -5.52 -2.82 19.82
C GLN A 201 -4.36 -1.83 19.78
N LEU A 202 -4.19 -1.07 18.71
CA LEU A 202 -3.08 -0.11 18.55
C LEU A 202 -2.95 0.88 19.70
N ARG A 203 -4.04 1.25 20.36
CA ARG A 203 -4.02 2.16 21.54
C ARG A 203 -3.24 1.62 22.73
N HIS A 204 -3.01 0.30 22.81
CA HIS A 204 -2.29 -0.35 23.89
C HIS A 204 -0.80 -0.51 23.63
N TYR A 205 -0.30 -0.08 22.44
CA TYR A 205 1.08 -0.25 22.00
C TYR A 205 1.68 1.08 21.52
N PRO A 206 2.08 1.98 22.45
CA PRO A 206 2.62 3.30 22.11
C PRO A 206 3.82 3.22 21.16
N GLU A 207 4.67 2.21 21.32
CA GLU A 207 5.86 1.99 20.49
C GLU A 207 5.54 1.73 19.03
N ILE A 208 4.35 1.18 18.74
CA ILE A 208 3.87 0.98 17.36
C ILE A 208 3.28 2.29 16.82
N GLN A 209 2.65 3.11 17.66
CA GLN A 209 1.97 4.34 17.22
C GLN A 209 2.93 5.30 16.52
N GLU A 210 4.20 5.36 16.93
CA GLU A 210 5.24 6.17 16.30
C GLU A 210 5.57 5.71 14.86
N ARG A 211 5.14 4.52 14.47
CA ARG A 211 5.32 3.93 13.14
C ARG A 211 4.10 4.06 12.24
N LEU A 212 3.03 4.70 12.73
CA LEU A 212 1.77 4.79 11.97
C LEU A 212 1.74 6.03 11.10
N LEU A 213 1.26 5.84 9.89
CA LEU A 213 0.98 6.87 8.91
C LEU A 213 -0.53 7.00 8.70
N PHE A 214 -0.99 8.20 8.42
CA PHE A 214 -2.39 8.43 8.08
C PHE A 214 -2.67 7.94 6.66
N GLY A 215 -3.75 7.18 6.49
CA GLY A 215 -4.30 6.73 5.22
C GLY A 215 -5.81 6.57 5.33
N THR A 216 -6.54 6.75 4.24
CA THR A 216 -8.01 6.66 4.21
C THR A 216 -8.51 5.41 3.50
N ASP A 217 -7.78 4.94 2.51
CA ASP A 217 -8.25 3.93 1.53
C ASP A 217 -9.48 4.43 0.73
N TYR A 218 -9.51 5.75 0.44
CA TYR A 218 -10.56 6.37 -0.35
C TYR A 218 -10.71 5.68 -1.72
N PRO A 219 -11.92 5.36 -2.22
CA PRO A 219 -13.23 5.87 -1.74
C PRO A 219 -13.99 4.93 -0.79
N LEU A 220 -13.32 4.05 -0.05
CA LEU A 220 -14.00 3.20 0.92
C LEU A 220 -14.70 4.03 1.99
N SER A 221 -15.91 3.58 2.38
CA SER A 221 -16.72 4.27 3.38
C SER A 221 -16.08 4.18 4.77
N VAL A 222 -16.11 5.30 5.49
CA VAL A 222 -15.75 5.34 6.92
C VAL A 222 -16.93 4.86 7.74
N PHE A 223 -16.74 3.84 8.58
CA PHE A 223 -17.75 3.37 9.51
C PHE A 223 -17.67 4.16 10.82
N HIS A 224 -18.69 4.98 11.09
CA HIS A 224 -18.74 5.88 12.25
C HIS A 224 -18.77 5.18 13.61
N LEU A 225 -19.09 3.89 13.68
CA LEU A 225 -19.04 3.11 14.93
C LEU A 225 -17.67 3.12 15.60
N ALA A 226 -16.59 3.25 14.82
CA ALA A 226 -15.25 3.41 15.35
C ALA A 226 -15.01 4.78 16.02
N ALA A 227 -15.85 5.77 15.74
CA ALA A 227 -15.74 7.12 16.29
C ALA A 227 -16.56 7.32 17.58
N TRP A 228 -17.46 6.40 17.95
CA TRP A 228 -18.33 6.50 19.13
C TRP A 228 -17.64 6.17 20.46
N GLY A 229 -16.38 5.79 20.44
CA GLY A 229 -15.59 5.54 21.65
C GLY A 229 -14.97 6.79 22.29
N ARG A 230 -15.40 7.99 21.92
CA ARG A 230 -15.00 9.25 22.57
C ARG A 230 -16.19 9.85 23.31
N VAL A 231 -16.45 9.35 24.48
CA VAL A 231 -17.06 10.09 25.59
C VAL A 231 -16.26 9.77 26.82
#